data_a9d79102321a256ca23637f4acbe111c
#
_entry.id   a9d79102321a256ca23637f4acbe111c
#
_cell.length_a   1.000
_cell.length_b   1.000
_cell.length_c   1.000
_cell.angle_alpha   90.00
_cell.angle_beta   90.00
_cell.angle_gamma   90.00
#
_symmetry.space_group_name_H-M   'P 1'
#
loop_
_entity.id
_entity.type
_entity.pdbx_description
1 polymer ?
#
loop_
_entity_poly.entity_id
_entity_poly.type
_entity_poly.pdbx_seq_one_letter_code
_entity_poly.pdbx_strand_id
1 'polypeptide(L)'
;MVSFVGAGCGAADLITVRGMRLLQEADLVIYAGSLVNPELLSYTKKGCECLNSAYMTLDEVIDALQKGEEEGKKMVRLHTGDPSIYGAIREQMDRLEELGIGYETCPGVTACFGAAAALNLELTVPEVSQSLIITRMAGRTPVPEKESIESFASHHATMAGYLS
;
A
#
# COMPACT_ATOMS: atom_id res chain seq x y z
N MET A 1 -2.25 16.88 7.96
CA MET A 1 -3.09 15.76 7.44
C MET A 1 -2.20 14.79 6.68
N VAL A 2 -2.39 13.48 6.86
CA VAL A 2 -1.60 12.40 6.23
C VAL A 2 -2.41 11.71 5.13
N SER A 3 -1.86 11.59 3.91
CA SER A 3 -2.48 10.82 2.82
C SER A 3 -1.77 9.47 2.69
N PHE A 4 -2.48 8.36 2.98
CA PHE A 4 -2.01 7.00 2.67
C PHE A 4 -2.23 6.72 1.20
N VAL A 5 -1.16 6.60 0.43
CA VAL A 5 -1.21 6.51 -1.04
C VAL A 5 -0.69 5.18 -1.53
N GLY A 6 -1.43 4.53 -2.41
CA GLY A 6 -0.96 3.35 -3.13
C GLY A 6 0.00 3.72 -4.26
N ALA A 7 1.21 3.16 -4.19
CA ALA A 7 2.26 3.36 -5.19
C ALA A 7 2.01 2.60 -6.51
N GLY A 8 1.00 1.73 -6.52
CA GLY A 8 0.76 0.86 -7.66
C GLY A 8 1.62 -0.40 -7.67
N CYS A 9 1.55 -1.16 -8.75
CA CYS A 9 2.09 -2.50 -8.89
C CYS A 9 3.50 -2.57 -9.50
N GLY A 10 4.23 -1.46 -9.55
CA GLY A 10 5.62 -1.43 -10.01
C GLY A 10 5.94 -0.32 -11.01
N ALA A 11 5.29 -0.26 -12.16
CA ALA A 11 5.48 0.80 -13.12
C ALA A 11 4.98 2.15 -12.57
N ALA A 12 5.78 3.21 -12.71
CA ALA A 12 5.47 4.50 -12.12
C ALA A 12 4.21 5.16 -12.72
N ASP A 13 3.92 4.90 -13.98
CA ASP A 13 2.73 5.39 -14.69
C ASP A 13 1.43 4.66 -14.32
N LEU A 14 1.52 3.57 -13.55
CA LEU A 14 0.36 2.87 -12.99
C LEU A 14 -0.08 3.42 -11.61
N ILE A 15 0.53 4.49 -11.14
CA ILE A 15 0.00 5.25 -10.02
C ILE A 15 -1.32 5.92 -10.43
N THR A 16 -2.24 6.07 -9.49
CA THR A 16 -3.46 6.84 -9.78
C THR A 16 -3.15 8.33 -9.98
N VAL A 17 -3.93 9.02 -10.81
CA VAL A 17 -3.78 10.47 -11.00
C VAL A 17 -3.88 11.24 -9.68
N ARG A 18 -4.73 10.78 -8.74
CA ARG A 18 -4.82 11.36 -7.41
C ARG A 18 -3.52 11.15 -6.62
N GLY A 19 -3.00 9.92 -6.61
CA GLY A 19 -1.74 9.58 -5.93
C GLY A 19 -0.58 10.43 -6.44
N MET A 20 -0.47 10.60 -7.76
CA MET A 20 0.55 11.46 -8.37
C MET A 20 0.42 12.92 -7.90
N ARG A 21 -0.81 13.47 -7.89
CA ARG A 21 -1.04 14.86 -7.42
C ARG A 21 -0.66 15.03 -5.95
N LEU A 22 -1.01 14.06 -5.10
CA LEU A 22 -0.63 14.07 -3.69
C LEU A 22 0.89 14.07 -3.52
N LEU A 23 1.63 13.27 -4.30
CA LEU A 23 3.09 13.30 -4.30
C LEU A 23 3.65 14.66 -4.76
N GLN A 24 3.09 15.25 -5.81
CA GLN A 24 3.52 16.57 -6.33
C GLN A 24 3.34 17.70 -5.31
N GLU A 25 2.35 17.58 -4.43
CA GLU A 25 2.05 18.57 -3.40
C GLU A 25 2.75 18.31 -2.06
N ALA A 26 3.30 17.11 -1.87
CA ALA A 26 3.87 16.69 -0.61
C ALA A 26 5.11 17.50 -0.18
N ASP A 27 5.19 17.80 1.11
CA ASP A 27 6.37 18.34 1.79
C ASP A 27 7.20 17.24 2.44
N LEU A 28 6.53 16.13 2.84
CA LEU A 28 7.13 14.93 3.42
C LEU A 28 6.49 13.70 2.78
N VAL A 29 7.34 12.79 2.29
CA VAL A 29 6.94 11.46 1.81
C VAL A 29 7.67 10.41 2.64
N ILE A 30 6.93 9.51 3.28
CA ILE A 30 7.49 8.33 3.94
C ILE A 30 7.08 7.12 3.10
N TYR A 31 8.04 6.45 2.44
CA TYR A 31 7.73 5.35 1.52
C TYR A 31 8.17 3.98 2.06
N ALA A 32 7.47 2.92 1.65
CA ALA A 32 7.58 1.57 2.20
C ALA A 32 8.75 0.76 1.57
N GLY A 33 9.95 1.32 1.61
CA GLY A 33 11.18 0.60 1.29
C GLY A 33 11.37 0.22 -0.18
N SER A 34 12.10 -0.86 -0.42
CA SER A 34 12.57 -1.28 -1.75
C SER A 34 11.47 -1.79 -2.71
N LEU A 35 10.27 -2.04 -2.20
CA LEU A 35 9.13 -2.48 -3.01
C LEU A 35 8.38 -1.31 -3.67
N VAL A 36 8.68 -0.07 -3.29
CA VAL A 36 8.18 1.12 -3.98
C VAL A 36 9.16 1.50 -5.09
N ASN A 37 8.66 1.64 -6.32
CA ASN A 37 9.49 2.11 -7.43
C ASN A 37 10.05 3.51 -7.11
N PRO A 38 11.37 3.68 -7.01
CA PRO A 38 11.99 4.96 -6.66
C PRO A 38 11.71 6.08 -7.68
N GLU A 39 11.35 5.74 -8.92
CA GLU A 39 10.94 6.70 -9.94
C GLU A 39 9.75 7.55 -9.50
N LEU A 40 8.85 7.00 -8.66
CA LEU A 40 7.72 7.74 -8.08
C LEU A 40 8.14 8.95 -7.25
N LEU A 41 9.32 8.90 -6.64
CA LEU A 41 9.86 10.03 -5.87
C LEU A 41 10.25 11.21 -6.77
N SER A 42 10.44 10.98 -8.07
CA SER A 42 10.67 12.06 -9.03
C SER A 42 9.44 12.94 -9.26
N TYR A 43 8.24 12.45 -8.91
CA TYR A 43 7.01 13.25 -8.96
C TYR A 43 6.91 14.27 -7.83
N THR A 44 7.71 14.14 -6.77
CA THR A 44 7.68 15.09 -5.65
C THR A 44 8.23 16.45 -6.06
N LYS A 45 7.72 17.50 -5.40
CA LYS A 45 8.26 18.86 -5.63
C LYS A 45 9.69 19.01 -5.10
N LYS A 46 10.41 19.99 -5.63
CA LYS A 46 11.75 20.32 -5.13
C LYS A 46 11.71 20.69 -3.64
N GLY A 47 12.56 20.06 -2.85
CA GLY A 47 12.64 20.27 -1.40
C GLY A 47 11.69 19.38 -0.58
N CYS A 48 10.94 18.47 -1.21
CA CYS A 48 10.20 17.44 -0.48
C CYS A 48 11.17 16.51 0.26
N GLU A 49 10.94 16.30 1.54
CA GLU A 49 11.66 15.34 2.35
C GLU A 49 11.17 13.93 2.07
N CYS A 50 12.05 12.98 1.74
CA CYS A 50 11.69 11.60 1.45
C CYS A 50 12.39 10.65 2.42
N LEU A 51 11.62 9.94 3.26
CA LEU A 51 12.12 9.00 4.26
C LEU A 51 11.78 7.56 3.87
N ASN A 52 12.74 6.66 4.01
CA ASN A 52 12.55 5.23 3.75
C ASN A 52 12.19 4.50 5.05
N SER A 53 10.96 4.07 5.19
CA SER A 53 10.49 3.38 6.40
C SER A 53 11.01 1.95 6.56
N ALA A 54 11.77 1.40 5.59
CA ALA A 54 12.48 0.14 5.80
C ALA A 54 13.54 0.21 6.92
N TYR A 55 13.97 1.42 7.25
CA TYR A 55 14.96 1.69 8.30
C TYR A 55 14.36 2.40 9.53
N MET A 56 13.04 2.42 9.64
CA MET A 56 12.31 3.11 10.70
C MET A 56 11.42 2.12 11.46
N THR A 57 11.30 2.33 12.75
CA THR A 57 10.28 1.72 13.58
C THR A 57 8.92 2.41 13.36
N LEU A 58 7.84 1.81 13.85
CA LEU A 58 6.52 2.45 13.81
C LEU A 58 6.54 3.78 14.55
N ASP A 59 7.13 3.82 15.75
CA ASP A 59 7.19 5.05 16.54
C ASP A 59 7.95 6.16 15.81
N GLU A 60 9.09 5.86 15.18
CA GLU A 60 9.83 6.83 14.36
C GLU A 60 9.02 7.35 13.16
N VAL A 61 8.18 6.52 12.55
CA VAL A 61 7.26 6.95 11.48
C VAL A 61 6.21 7.91 12.04
N ILE A 62 5.59 7.56 13.19
CA ILE A 62 4.57 8.39 13.83
C ILE A 62 5.16 9.72 14.30
N ASP A 63 6.36 9.71 14.90
CA ASP A 63 7.06 10.93 15.36
C ASP A 63 7.34 11.87 14.16
N ALA A 64 7.77 11.32 13.01
CA ALA A 64 7.99 12.11 11.81
C ALA A 64 6.69 12.72 11.26
N LEU A 65 5.58 11.98 11.31
CA LEU A 65 4.28 12.47 10.89
C LEU A 65 3.74 13.52 11.87
N GLN A 66 3.89 13.33 13.17
CA GLN A 66 3.50 14.32 14.19
C GLN A 66 4.26 15.64 14.01
N LYS A 67 5.59 15.56 13.86
CA LYS A 67 6.41 16.74 13.58
C LYS A 67 5.99 17.44 12.29
N GLY A 68 5.70 16.66 11.24
CA GLY A 68 5.20 17.21 9.98
C GLY A 68 3.86 17.94 10.12
N GLU A 69 2.95 17.45 10.97
CA GLU A 69 1.68 18.12 11.27
C GLU A 69 1.90 19.42 12.02
N GLU A 70 2.78 19.44 13.03
CA GLU A 70 3.16 20.66 13.78
C GLU A 70 3.76 21.74 12.87
N GLU A 71 4.49 21.31 11.83
CA GLU A 71 5.08 22.20 10.81
C GLU A 71 4.10 22.58 9.69
N GLY A 72 2.86 22.08 9.71
CA GLY A 72 1.83 22.34 8.70
C GLY A 72 2.14 21.71 7.34
N LYS A 73 2.95 20.64 7.30
CA LYS A 73 3.35 19.93 6.07
C LYS A 73 2.21 19.10 5.47
N LYS A 74 2.16 19.02 4.14
CA LYS A 74 1.40 18.03 3.41
C LYS A 74 2.21 16.73 3.40
N MET A 75 1.65 15.65 3.97
CA MET A 75 2.38 14.41 4.21
C MET A 75 1.77 13.25 3.44
N VAL A 76 2.62 12.45 2.81
CA VAL A 76 2.25 11.23 2.10
C VAL A 76 2.93 10.03 2.75
N ARG A 77 2.12 9.03 3.10
CA ARG A 77 2.58 7.69 3.45
C ARG A 77 2.40 6.79 2.23
N LEU A 78 3.49 6.53 1.50
CA LEU A 78 3.46 5.81 0.22
C LEU A 78 3.68 4.30 0.44
N HIS A 79 2.66 3.51 0.11
CA HIS A 79 2.63 2.06 0.26
C HIS A 79 2.70 1.35 -1.08
N THR A 80 3.29 0.16 -1.13
CA THR A 80 3.28 -0.71 -2.32
C THR A 80 1.86 -1.13 -2.68
N GLY A 81 1.57 -1.26 -3.97
CA GLY A 81 0.25 -1.70 -4.44
C GLY A 81 -0.88 -0.79 -3.99
N ASP A 82 -1.76 -1.36 -3.18
CA ASP A 82 -2.87 -0.66 -2.52
C ASP A 82 -2.70 -0.74 -0.99
N PRO A 83 -2.85 0.37 -0.26
CA PRO A 83 -2.66 0.39 1.20
C PRO A 83 -3.59 -0.54 1.98
N SER A 84 -4.77 -0.85 1.44
CA SER A 84 -5.76 -1.70 2.09
C SER A 84 -5.43 -3.20 2.02
N ILE A 85 -4.47 -3.59 1.17
CA ILE A 85 -4.05 -4.98 1.00
C ILE A 85 -2.66 -5.18 1.62
N TYR A 86 -2.63 -5.74 2.82
CA TYR A 86 -1.40 -6.03 3.60
C TYR A 86 -0.51 -4.81 3.84
N GLY A 87 -1.06 -3.59 3.80
CA GLY A 87 -0.33 -2.34 3.95
C GLY A 87 0.06 -2.01 5.41
N ALA A 88 -0.43 -2.75 6.40
CA ALA A 88 -0.23 -2.48 7.83
C ALA A 88 -0.55 -1.02 8.22
N ILE A 89 -1.63 -0.47 7.61
CA ILE A 89 -2.00 0.94 7.84
C ILE A 89 -2.90 1.12 9.07
N ARG A 90 -3.60 0.09 9.54
CA ARG A 90 -4.56 0.22 10.64
C ARG A 90 -3.87 0.71 11.92
N GLU A 91 -2.75 0.12 12.27
CA GLU A 91 -1.99 0.51 13.45
C GLU A 91 -1.46 1.96 13.37
N GLN A 92 -1.04 2.40 12.17
CA GLN A 92 -0.65 3.79 11.94
C GLN A 92 -1.84 4.74 12.07
N MET A 93 -3.01 4.37 11.51
CA MET A 93 -4.24 5.15 11.63
C MET A 93 -4.69 5.31 13.08
N ASP A 94 -4.67 4.22 13.87
CA ASP A 94 -5.02 4.24 15.29
C ASP A 94 -4.15 5.24 16.06
N ARG A 95 -2.83 5.23 15.81
CA ARG A 95 -1.88 6.17 16.44
C ARG A 95 -2.14 7.62 16.00
N LEU A 96 -2.47 7.86 14.73
CA LEU A 96 -2.83 9.20 14.24
C LEU A 96 -4.13 9.70 14.85
N GLU A 97 -5.12 8.81 15.04
CA GLU A 97 -6.39 9.14 15.74
C GLU A 97 -6.13 9.58 17.19
N GLU A 98 -5.27 8.84 17.92
CA GLU A 98 -4.87 9.20 19.29
C GLU A 98 -4.20 10.56 19.36
N LEU A 99 -3.45 10.96 18.33
CA LEU A 99 -2.79 12.26 18.23
C LEU A 99 -3.68 13.38 17.65
N GLY A 100 -4.92 13.05 17.25
CA GLY A 100 -5.83 14.02 16.60
C GLY A 100 -5.38 14.46 15.20
N ILE A 101 -4.53 13.67 14.54
CA ILE A 101 -4.02 13.96 13.20
C ILE A 101 -4.96 13.34 12.16
N GLY A 102 -5.53 14.17 11.28
CA GLY A 102 -6.40 13.73 10.20
C GLY A 102 -5.66 12.96 9.12
N TYR A 103 -6.33 11.96 8.54
CA TYR A 103 -5.78 11.18 7.42
C TYR A 103 -6.84 10.85 6.38
N GLU A 104 -6.38 10.50 5.19
CA GLU A 104 -7.19 9.96 4.09
C GLU A 104 -6.45 8.81 3.40
N THR A 105 -7.19 7.99 2.64
CA THR A 105 -6.59 6.91 1.83
C THR A 105 -6.85 7.14 0.35
N CYS A 106 -5.79 7.06 -0.44
CA CYS A 106 -5.85 7.07 -1.89
C CYS A 106 -5.50 5.65 -2.41
N PRO A 107 -6.43 4.96 -3.08
CA PRO A 107 -6.19 3.59 -3.55
C PRO A 107 -5.09 3.53 -4.61
N GLY A 108 -4.52 2.34 -4.78
CA GLY A 108 -3.55 2.03 -5.81
C GLY A 108 -3.87 0.73 -6.53
N VAL A 109 -3.15 0.47 -7.63
CA VAL A 109 -3.27 -0.82 -8.34
C VAL A 109 -2.49 -1.89 -7.58
N THR A 110 -3.21 -2.86 -7.01
CA THR A 110 -2.59 -3.97 -6.27
C THR A 110 -1.85 -4.95 -7.19
N ALA A 111 -0.86 -5.67 -6.67
CA ALA A 111 0.05 -6.51 -7.43
C ALA A 111 -0.64 -7.57 -8.30
N CYS A 112 -1.73 -8.21 -7.81
CA CYS A 112 -2.42 -9.25 -8.60
C CYS A 112 -3.07 -8.67 -9.87
N PHE A 113 -3.56 -7.44 -9.85
CA PHE A 113 -4.11 -6.81 -11.04
C PHE A 113 -3.01 -6.34 -12.00
N GLY A 114 -1.87 -5.91 -11.48
CA GLY A 114 -0.70 -5.65 -12.30
C GLY A 114 -0.18 -6.90 -13.01
N ALA A 115 -0.12 -8.03 -12.29
CA ALA A 115 0.27 -9.32 -12.85
C ALA A 115 -0.74 -9.81 -13.91
N ALA A 116 -2.04 -9.70 -13.63
CA ALA A 116 -3.08 -10.05 -14.60
C ALA A 116 -2.98 -9.22 -15.88
N ALA A 117 -2.75 -7.91 -15.76
CA ALA A 117 -2.55 -7.04 -16.91
C ALA A 117 -1.31 -7.41 -17.72
N ALA A 118 -0.18 -7.68 -17.07
CA ALA A 118 1.07 -8.09 -17.72
C ALA A 118 0.95 -9.42 -18.48
N LEU A 119 0.06 -10.31 -18.02
CA LEU A 119 -0.21 -11.61 -18.63
C LEU A 119 -1.42 -11.61 -19.57
N ASN A 120 -2.12 -10.47 -19.72
CA ASN A 120 -3.39 -10.35 -20.43
C ASN A 120 -4.44 -11.37 -19.96
N LEU A 121 -4.55 -11.54 -18.64
CA LEU A 121 -5.47 -12.48 -18.02
C LEU A 121 -6.70 -11.77 -17.47
N GLU A 122 -7.86 -12.40 -17.64
CA GLU A 122 -9.05 -12.13 -16.86
C GLU A 122 -9.09 -13.09 -15.66
N LEU A 123 -9.24 -12.54 -14.45
CA LEU A 123 -9.22 -13.34 -13.21
C LEU A 123 -10.57 -14.01 -12.91
N THR A 124 -11.64 -13.58 -13.58
CA THR A 124 -13.01 -14.05 -13.39
C THR A 124 -13.60 -14.54 -14.72
N VAL A 125 -13.22 -15.75 -15.12
CA VAL A 125 -13.62 -16.33 -16.41
C VAL A 125 -14.92 -17.13 -16.25
N PRO A 126 -15.97 -16.87 -17.05
CA PRO A 126 -17.22 -17.66 -17.03
C PRO A 126 -16.96 -19.16 -17.13
N GLU A 127 -17.70 -19.95 -16.38
CA GLU A 127 -17.61 -21.42 -16.30
C GLU A 127 -16.28 -22.00 -15.77
N VAL A 128 -15.28 -21.12 -15.49
CA VAL A 128 -13.99 -21.51 -14.91
C VAL A 128 -13.89 -21.06 -13.47
N SER A 129 -13.97 -19.75 -13.24
CA SER A 129 -13.95 -19.16 -11.89
C SER A 129 -14.59 -17.78 -11.92
N GLN A 130 -15.53 -17.53 -11.02
CA GLN A 130 -16.23 -16.24 -10.88
C GLN A 130 -15.83 -15.51 -9.59
N SER A 131 -14.81 -16.01 -8.90
CA SER A 131 -14.34 -15.45 -7.63
C SER A 131 -12.83 -15.28 -7.63
N LEU A 132 -12.35 -14.23 -6.98
CA LEU A 132 -10.95 -13.99 -6.70
C LEU A 132 -10.73 -13.99 -5.19
N ILE A 133 -9.91 -14.90 -4.70
CA ILE A 133 -9.47 -14.95 -3.31
C ILE A 133 -8.07 -14.34 -3.21
N ILE A 134 -7.96 -13.24 -2.48
CA ILE A 134 -6.67 -12.64 -2.12
C ILE A 134 -6.28 -13.16 -0.74
N THR A 135 -5.17 -13.85 -0.65
CA THR A 135 -4.71 -14.47 0.59
C THR A 135 -3.19 -14.40 0.71
N ARG A 136 -2.65 -14.90 1.82
CA ARG A 136 -1.22 -15.09 2.04
C ARG A 136 -0.94 -16.39 2.77
N MET A 137 0.28 -16.87 2.68
CA MET A 137 0.72 -17.98 3.54
C MET A 137 0.93 -17.52 4.98
N ALA A 138 0.76 -18.43 5.92
CA ALA A 138 1.20 -18.21 7.30
C ALA A 138 2.73 -18.05 7.34
N GLY A 139 3.19 -17.05 8.07
CA GLY A 139 4.60 -16.76 8.26
C GLY A 139 4.83 -16.30 9.70
N ARG A 140 5.55 -15.20 9.89
CA ARG A 140 5.72 -14.58 11.22
C ARG A 140 4.38 -14.22 11.88
N THR A 141 3.40 -13.81 11.07
CA THR A 141 2.03 -13.55 11.51
C THR A 141 1.18 -14.76 11.14
N PRO A 142 0.43 -15.36 12.09
CA PRO A 142 -0.44 -16.49 11.81
C PRO A 142 -1.57 -16.11 10.86
N VAL A 143 -2.12 -17.10 10.18
CA VAL A 143 -3.36 -17.02 9.40
C VAL A 143 -4.39 -17.93 10.08
N PRO A 144 -5.65 -17.52 10.22
CA PRO A 144 -6.70 -18.39 10.75
C PRO A 144 -6.77 -19.72 9.97
N GLU A 145 -7.01 -20.84 10.66
CA GLU A 145 -7.03 -22.18 10.04
C GLU A 145 -7.98 -22.26 8.84
N LYS A 146 -9.15 -21.62 8.95
CA LYS A 146 -10.14 -21.57 7.87
C LYS A 146 -9.71 -20.72 6.66
N GLU A 147 -8.67 -19.93 6.81
CA GLU A 147 -8.08 -19.09 5.75
C GLU A 147 -6.75 -19.65 5.23
N SER A 148 -6.47 -20.93 5.53
CA SER A 148 -5.31 -21.62 4.96
C SER A 148 -5.42 -21.76 3.44
N ILE A 149 -4.28 -21.86 2.76
CA ILE A 149 -4.23 -22.06 1.30
C ILE A 149 -5.05 -23.29 0.89
N GLU A 150 -4.93 -24.39 1.66
CA GLU A 150 -5.64 -25.64 1.42
C GLU A 150 -7.16 -25.45 1.56
N SER A 151 -7.59 -24.69 2.59
CA SER A 151 -9.02 -24.38 2.79
C SER A 151 -9.57 -23.57 1.62
N PHE A 152 -8.87 -22.53 1.19
CA PHE A 152 -9.31 -21.72 0.05
C PHE A 152 -9.24 -22.47 -1.28
N ALA A 153 -8.25 -23.36 -1.48
CA ALA A 153 -8.13 -24.15 -2.69
C ALA A 153 -9.34 -25.07 -2.91
N SER A 154 -10.01 -25.51 -1.83
CA SER A 154 -11.23 -26.33 -1.91
C SER A 154 -12.39 -25.64 -2.63
N HIS A 155 -12.39 -24.30 -2.71
CA HIS A 155 -13.40 -23.52 -3.42
C HIS A 155 -13.20 -23.50 -4.95
N HIS A 156 -12.08 -24.00 -5.46
CA HIS A 156 -11.71 -23.97 -6.89
C HIS A 156 -11.82 -22.56 -7.53
N ALA A 157 -11.64 -21.52 -6.72
CA ALA A 157 -11.63 -20.12 -7.15
C ALA A 157 -10.25 -19.71 -7.69
N THR A 158 -10.19 -18.62 -8.44
CA THR A 158 -8.92 -17.95 -8.75
C THR A 158 -8.30 -17.45 -7.44
N MET A 159 -7.01 -17.71 -7.22
CA MET A 159 -6.31 -17.33 -6.00
C MET A 159 -5.09 -16.45 -6.32
N ALA A 160 -4.92 -15.40 -5.55
CA ALA A 160 -3.73 -14.55 -5.56
C ALA A 160 -3.04 -14.62 -4.18
N GLY A 161 -1.89 -15.30 -4.11
CA GLY A 161 -1.07 -15.40 -2.90
C GLY A 161 -0.11 -14.22 -2.79
N TYR A 162 -0.13 -13.53 -1.65
CA TYR A 162 0.75 -12.42 -1.32
C TYR A 162 1.73 -12.81 -0.23
N LEU A 163 2.88 -12.15 -0.18
CA LEU A 163 3.88 -12.32 0.90
C LEU A 163 4.33 -13.79 1.07
N SER A 164 4.42 -14.52 -0.02
CA SER A 164 4.85 -15.93 -0.06
C SER A 164 6.39 -16.04 -0.14
#